data_12c16355d2db820ed614344dce1ce617
#
_entry.id   12c16355d2db820ed614344dce1ce617
#
_cell.length_a   1.000
_cell.length_b   1.000
_cell.length_c   1.000
_cell.angle_alpha   90.00
_cell.angle_beta   90.00
_cell.angle_gamma   90.00
#
_symmetry.space_group_name_H-M   'P 1'
#
loop_
_entity.id
_entity.type
_entity.pdbx_description
1 polymer ?
#
loop_
_entity_poly.entity_id
_entity_poly.type
_entity_poly.pdbx_seq_one_letter_code
_entity_poly.pdbx_strand_id
1 'polypeptide(L)'
;MGIGIRSYGERTMSVKSLETLEAWMKAKEFSLRVYREVLPLLPSEEKWNLNQQLRRSSSSVPANIAEGYGRFYYQEIIRFCYTARGSLEETLSHLVLCSELKYIPKELFDSLE
;
A
#
# COMPACT_ATOMS: atom_id res chain seq x y z
N MET A 1 21.89 -7.89 -3.65
CA MET A 1 21.49 -9.25 -3.66
C MET A 1 20.25 -9.45 -4.51
N GLY A 2 20.12 -10.58 -5.06
CA GLY A 2 19.14 -10.82 -6.06
C GLY A 2 17.77 -11.24 -5.56
N ILE A 3 17.35 -10.71 -4.44
CA ILE A 3 16.02 -11.08 -4.00
C ILE A 3 14.99 -10.58 -4.97
N GLY A 4 13.91 -11.29 -5.03
CA GLY A 4 12.80 -10.87 -5.84
C GLY A 4 12.90 -11.22 -7.29
N ILE A 5 13.87 -11.99 -7.66
CA ILE A 5 13.94 -12.43 -9.05
C ILE A 5 13.07 -13.65 -9.22
N ARG A 6 12.11 -13.57 -10.11
CA ARG A 6 11.18 -14.65 -10.36
C ARG A 6 10.94 -14.76 -11.85
N SER A 7 10.76 -16.01 -12.28
CA SER A 7 10.47 -16.27 -13.68
C SER A 7 9.15 -17.00 -13.82
N TYR A 8 8.35 -16.58 -14.78
CA TYR A 8 7.11 -17.23 -15.14
C TYR A 8 7.10 -17.33 -16.64
N GLY A 9 7.46 -18.51 -17.16
CA GLY A 9 7.66 -18.63 -18.58
C GLY A 9 8.75 -17.71 -19.03
N GLU A 10 8.42 -16.77 -19.88
CA GLU A 10 9.39 -15.80 -20.42
C GLU A 10 9.52 -14.57 -19.53
N ARG A 11 8.70 -14.48 -18.49
CA ARG A 11 8.60 -13.26 -17.72
C ARG A 11 9.48 -13.33 -16.50
N THR A 12 10.24 -12.27 -16.28
CA THR A 12 11.12 -12.15 -15.12
C THR A 12 10.83 -10.85 -14.39
N MET A 13 10.75 -10.92 -13.08
CA MET A 13 10.58 -9.74 -12.26
C MET A 13 11.78 -9.60 -11.32
N SER A 14 12.25 -8.36 -11.21
CA SER A 14 13.32 -8.02 -10.28
C SER A 14 12.93 -6.75 -9.54
N VAL A 15 13.67 -6.45 -8.46
CA VAL A 15 13.44 -5.21 -7.72
C VAL A 15 13.57 -4.01 -8.63
N LYS A 16 14.60 -4.02 -9.50
CA LYS A 16 14.83 -2.88 -10.38
C LYS A 16 13.67 -2.68 -11.36
N SER A 17 13.14 -3.78 -11.90
CA SER A 17 11.98 -3.68 -12.80
C SER A 17 10.77 -3.14 -12.08
N LEU A 18 10.57 -3.57 -10.84
CA LEU A 18 9.45 -3.11 -10.04
C LEU A 18 9.54 -1.59 -9.81
N GLU A 19 10.75 -1.09 -9.59
CA GLU A 19 10.95 0.33 -9.33
C GLU A 19 10.62 1.21 -10.53
N THR A 20 10.54 0.63 -11.72
CA THR A 20 10.14 1.40 -12.90
C THR A 20 8.62 1.39 -13.12
N LEU A 21 7.88 0.62 -12.33
CA LEU A 21 6.43 0.54 -12.47
C LEU A 21 5.79 1.69 -11.70
N GLU A 22 5.18 2.60 -12.45
CA GLU A 22 4.65 3.83 -11.86
C GLU A 22 3.61 3.57 -10.77
N ALA A 23 2.70 2.60 -11.01
CA ALA A 23 1.67 2.30 -10.03
C ALA A 23 2.28 1.83 -8.71
N TRP A 24 3.33 1.01 -8.79
CA TRP A 24 3.99 0.54 -7.58
C TRP A 24 4.69 1.68 -6.87
N MET A 25 5.35 2.56 -7.62
CA MET A 25 6.05 3.69 -7.02
C MET A 25 5.08 4.60 -6.27
N LYS A 26 3.92 4.86 -6.86
CA LYS A 26 2.92 5.69 -6.18
C LYS A 26 2.37 5.01 -4.95
N ALA A 27 2.12 3.70 -5.02
CA ALA A 27 1.63 2.95 -3.88
C ALA A 27 2.66 2.92 -2.76
N LYS A 28 3.93 2.78 -3.12
CA LYS A 28 5.01 2.81 -2.14
C LYS A 28 5.05 4.16 -1.43
N GLU A 29 4.99 5.25 -2.19
CA GLU A 29 5.02 6.58 -1.59
C GLU A 29 3.84 6.82 -0.66
N PHE A 30 2.66 6.38 -1.07
CA PHE A 30 1.48 6.48 -0.22
C PHE A 30 1.68 5.72 1.09
N SER A 31 2.17 4.49 1.00
CA SER A 31 2.41 3.68 2.19
C SER A 31 3.45 4.34 3.11
N LEU A 32 4.53 4.85 2.52
CA LEU A 32 5.56 5.52 3.31
C LEU A 32 5.00 6.74 4.02
N ARG A 33 4.12 7.50 3.36
CA ARG A 33 3.51 8.67 3.99
C ARG A 33 2.61 8.27 5.15
N VAL A 34 1.86 7.17 5.01
CA VAL A 34 1.05 6.69 6.13
C VAL A 34 1.96 6.35 7.31
N TYR A 35 3.04 5.64 7.07
CA TYR A 35 3.96 5.27 8.15
C TYR A 35 4.65 6.47 8.79
N ARG A 36 5.08 7.43 7.98
CA ARG A 36 5.90 8.54 8.46
C ARG A 36 5.08 9.70 8.99
N GLU A 37 3.91 9.95 8.42
CA GLU A 37 3.17 11.16 8.73
C GLU A 37 1.89 10.91 9.50
N VAL A 38 1.29 9.73 9.38
CA VAL A 38 0.01 9.43 10.03
C VAL A 38 0.23 8.66 11.33
N LEU A 39 0.94 7.53 11.24
CA LEU A 39 1.05 6.65 12.41
C LEU A 39 1.64 7.34 13.64
N PRO A 40 2.65 8.22 13.51
CA PRO A 40 3.19 8.88 14.70
C PRO A 40 2.19 9.81 15.40
N LEU A 41 1.13 10.21 14.73
CA LEU A 41 0.14 11.12 15.30
C LEU A 41 -0.97 10.39 16.03
N LEU A 42 -1.07 9.07 15.88
CA LEU A 42 -2.14 8.31 16.52
C LEU A 42 -1.87 8.16 18.01
N PRO A 43 -2.93 8.28 18.83
CA PRO A 43 -2.75 8.11 20.28
C PRO A 43 -2.47 6.65 20.62
N SER A 44 -1.91 6.44 21.80
CA SER A 44 -1.50 5.11 22.25
C SER A 44 -2.68 4.15 22.35
N GLU A 45 -3.90 4.67 22.56
CA GLU A 45 -5.10 3.82 22.59
C GLU A 45 -5.32 3.08 21.29
N GLU A 46 -4.80 3.61 20.18
CA GLU A 46 -4.99 2.99 18.88
C GLU A 46 -3.87 2.04 18.49
N LYS A 47 -2.92 1.79 19.38
CA LYS A 47 -1.74 0.98 19.06
C LYS A 47 -2.11 -0.39 18.51
N TRP A 48 -3.14 -1.01 19.07
CA TRP A 48 -3.54 -2.36 18.68
C TRP A 48 -4.78 -2.37 17.80
N ASN A 49 -5.21 -1.22 17.34
CA ASN A 49 -6.38 -1.14 16.47
C ASN A 49 -6.04 -0.33 15.20
N LEU A 50 -6.38 0.96 15.15
CA LEU A 50 -6.19 1.75 13.93
C LEU A 50 -4.73 1.75 13.46
N ASN A 51 -3.80 1.82 14.41
CA ASN A 51 -2.38 1.81 14.03
C ASN A 51 -2.04 0.55 13.25
N GLN A 52 -2.44 -0.61 13.77
CA GLN A 52 -2.15 -1.87 13.10
C GLN A 52 -2.90 -2.03 11.79
N GLN A 53 -4.17 -1.59 11.77
CA GLN A 53 -4.97 -1.68 10.56
C GLN A 53 -4.38 -0.84 9.43
N LEU A 54 -3.90 0.36 9.76
CA LEU A 54 -3.27 1.22 8.77
C LEU A 54 -1.96 0.64 8.27
N ARG A 55 -1.16 0.07 9.18
CA ARG A 55 0.08 -0.59 8.77
C ARG A 55 -0.20 -1.71 7.78
N ARG A 56 -1.14 -2.56 8.11
CA ARG A 56 -1.46 -3.72 7.28
C ARG A 56 -2.05 -3.31 5.94
N SER A 57 -3.08 -2.46 5.97
CA SER A 57 -3.78 -2.14 4.73
C SER A 57 -2.93 -1.29 3.78
N SER A 58 -2.20 -0.31 4.32
CA SER A 58 -1.40 0.55 3.44
C SER A 58 -0.24 -0.20 2.80
N SER A 59 0.43 -1.08 3.55
CA SER A 59 1.55 -1.84 2.99
C SER A 59 1.05 -2.92 2.02
N SER A 60 -0.19 -3.34 2.16
CA SER A 60 -0.77 -4.33 1.26
C SER A 60 -0.95 -3.78 -0.16
N VAL A 61 -1.05 -2.46 -0.32
CA VAL A 61 -1.26 -1.88 -1.66
C VAL A 61 -0.06 -2.14 -2.56
N PRO A 62 1.16 -1.68 -2.22
CA PRO A 62 2.30 -1.98 -3.09
C PRO A 62 2.63 -3.48 -3.13
N ALA A 63 2.38 -4.20 -2.04
CA ALA A 63 2.67 -5.64 -2.02
C ALA A 63 1.85 -6.39 -3.07
N ASN A 64 0.57 -6.08 -3.20
CA ASN A 64 -0.28 -6.75 -4.17
C ASN A 64 0.01 -6.32 -5.60
N ILE A 65 0.40 -5.06 -5.80
CA ILE A 65 0.81 -4.63 -7.13
C ILE A 65 2.06 -5.42 -7.56
N ALA A 66 3.02 -5.54 -6.65
CA ALA A 66 4.25 -6.29 -6.93
C ALA A 66 3.94 -7.75 -7.22
N GLU A 67 3.07 -8.35 -6.41
CA GLU A 67 2.70 -9.75 -6.59
C GLU A 67 2.04 -9.97 -7.94
N GLY A 68 1.12 -9.08 -8.32
CA GLY A 68 0.44 -9.18 -9.61
C GLY A 68 1.39 -8.97 -10.78
N TYR A 69 2.34 -8.04 -10.62
CA TYR A 69 3.29 -7.73 -11.67
C TYR A 69 4.13 -8.94 -12.06
N GLY A 70 4.38 -9.83 -11.09
CA GLY A 70 5.18 -11.02 -11.34
C GLY A 70 4.39 -12.19 -11.91
N ARG A 71 3.08 -12.08 -12.10
CA ARG A 71 2.27 -13.18 -12.57
C ARG A 71 2.30 -13.30 -14.08
N PHE A 72 2.16 -14.53 -14.55
CA PHE A 72 2.16 -14.81 -15.98
C PHE A 72 0.76 -14.67 -16.58
N TYR A 73 -0.25 -15.18 -15.86
CA TYR A 73 -1.61 -15.21 -16.39
C TYR A 73 -2.33 -13.91 -16.11
N TYR A 74 -2.99 -13.40 -17.15
CA TYR A 74 -3.66 -12.12 -17.09
C TYR A 74 -4.71 -12.05 -15.96
N GLN A 75 -5.45 -13.14 -15.78
CA GLN A 75 -6.49 -13.17 -14.75
C GLN A 75 -5.89 -13.04 -13.34
N GLU A 76 -4.69 -13.59 -13.13
CA GLU A 76 -4.03 -13.44 -11.85
C GLU A 76 -3.58 -12.00 -11.63
N ILE A 77 -3.09 -11.36 -12.69
CA ILE A 77 -2.67 -9.97 -12.61
C ILE A 77 -3.87 -9.10 -12.20
N ILE A 78 -5.00 -9.32 -12.84
CA ILE A 78 -6.21 -8.56 -12.53
C ILE A 78 -6.64 -8.78 -11.09
N ARG A 79 -6.60 -10.03 -10.62
CA ARG A 79 -7.02 -10.33 -9.25
C ARG A 79 -6.18 -9.59 -8.23
N PHE A 80 -4.86 -9.55 -8.45
CA PHE A 80 -3.99 -8.82 -7.52
C PHE A 80 -4.21 -7.32 -7.60
N CYS A 81 -4.53 -6.80 -8.77
CA CYS A 81 -4.87 -5.38 -8.90
C CYS A 81 -6.14 -5.03 -8.12
N TYR A 82 -7.15 -5.88 -8.18
CA TYR A 82 -8.36 -5.66 -7.40
C TYR A 82 -8.08 -5.74 -5.91
N THR A 83 -7.22 -6.67 -5.49
CA THR A 83 -6.86 -6.76 -4.07
C THR A 83 -6.13 -5.51 -3.61
N ALA A 84 -5.22 -5.01 -4.44
CA ALA A 84 -4.51 -3.77 -4.12
C ALA A 84 -5.49 -2.60 -3.99
N ARG A 85 -6.45 -2.53 -4.91
CA ARG A 85 -7.46 -1.47 -4.86
C ARG A 85 -8.30 -1.55 -3.59
N GLY A 86 -8.69 -2.76 -3.20
CA GLY A 86 -9.45 -2.94 -1.96
C GLY A 86 -8.64 -2.51 -0.74
N SER A 87 -7.35 -2.82 -0.73
CA SER A 87 -6.47 -2.40 0.36
C SER A 87 -6.35 -0.89 0.43
N LEU A 88 -6.27 -0.24 -0.73
CA LEU A 88 -6.22 1.21 -0.78
C LEU A 88 -7.52 1.82 -0.22
N GLU A 89 -8.66 1.29 -0.64
CA GLU A 89 -9.94 1.80 -0.17
C GLU A 89 -10.11 1.57 1.32
N GLU A 90 -9.64 0.43 1.82
CA GLU A 90 -9.67 0.18 3.26
C GLU A 90 -8.80 1.19 4.00
N THR A 91 -7.61 1.48 3.46
CA THR A 91 -6.72 2.46 4.08
C THR A 91 -7.38 3.84 4.12
N LEU A 92 -8.01 4.24 3.03
CA LEU A 92 -8.70 5.53 2.98
C LEU A 92 -9.83 5.60 4.00
N SER A 93 -10.54 4.49 4.20
CA SER A 93 -11.60 4.44 5.20
C SER A 93 -11.02 4.66 6.60
N HIS A 94 -9.90 4.02 6.90
CA HIS A 94 -9.25 4.23 8.21
C HIS A 94 -8.76 5.67 8.36
N LEU A 95 -8.28 6.27 7.27
CA LEU A 95 -7.83 7.65 7.32
C LEU A 95 -8.99 8.62 7.56
N VAL A 96 -10.17 8.31 7.01
CA VAL A 96 -11.36 9.10 7.29
C VAL A 96 -11.64 9.08 8.80
N LEU A 97 -11.59 7.91 9.42
CA LEU A 97 -11.79 7.82 10.86
C LEU A 97 -10.75 8.64 11.61
N CYS A 98 -9.48 8.57 11.20
CA CYS A 98 -8.43 9.34 11.85
C CYS A 98 -8.70 10.83 11.75
N SER A 99 -9.19 11.28 10.61
CA SER A 99 -9.50 12.69 10.40
C SER A 99 -10.70 13.11 11.24
N GLU A 100 -11.75 12.31 11.23
CA GLU A 100 -12.96 12.62 11.99
C GLU A 100 -12.71 12.62 13.49
N LEU A 101 -11.85 11.74 13.95
CA LEU A 101 -11.46 11.70 15.37
C LEU A 101 -10.43 12.75 15.72
N LYS A 102 -9.99 13.53 14.72
CA LYS A 102 -9.03 14.60 14.88
C LYS A 102 -7.66 14.11 15.33
N TYR A 103 -7.34 12.87 14.98
CA TYR A 103 -5.98 12.35 15.21
C TYR A 103 -4.99 12.95 14.23
N ILE A 104 -5.46 13.30 13.02
CA ILE A 104 -4.61 13.90 12.02
C ILE A 104 -5.29 15.18 11.51
N PRO A 105 -4.50 16.19 11.09
CA PRO A 105 -5.10 17.42 10.56
C PRO A 105 -5.72 17.16 9.19
N LYS A 106 -6.76 17.96 8.89
CA LYS A 106 -7.49 17.81 7.65
C LYS A 106 -6.57 18.02 6.43
N GLU A 107 -5.62 18.92 6.55
CA GLU A 107 -4.70 19.19 5.44
C GLU A 107 -3.90 17.94 5.08
N LEU A 108 -3.45 17.20 6.08
CA LEU A 108 -2.74 15.96 5.82
C LEU A 108 -3.65 14.94 5.16
N PHE A 109 -4.86 14.79 5.68
CA PHE A 109 -5.82 13.86 5.10
C PHE A 109 -6.09 14.19 3.64
N ASP A 110 -6.35 15.47 3.34
CA ASP A 110 -6.64 15.89 1.97
C ASP A 110 -5.49 15.59 1.03
N SER A 111 -4.25 15.72 1.51
CA SER A 111 -3.08 15.50 0.67
C SER A 111 -2.86 14.01 0.37
N LEU A 112 -3.47 13.13 1.17
CA LEU A 112 -3.30 11.68 0.99
C LEU A 112 -4.34 11.08 0.04
N GLU A 113 -5.45 11.78 -0.19
CA GLU A 113 -6.44 11.31 -1.14
C GLU A 113 -5.88 11.39 -2.57
#